data_8ad25db5e8f42b2469758a9f4c0c4ed6
#
_entry.id   8ad25db5e8f42b2469758a9f4c0c4ed6
#
_cell.length_a   1.000
_cell.length_b   1.000
_cell.length_c   1.000
_cell.angle_alpha   90.00
_cell.angle_beta   90.00
_cell.angle_gamma   90.00
#
_symmetry.space_group_name_H-M   'P 1'
#
loop_
_entity.id
_entity.type
_entity.pdbx_description
1 polymer ?
#
loop_
_entity_poly.entity_id
_entity_poly.type
_entity_poly.pdbx_seq_one_letter_code
_entity_poly.pdbx_strand_id
1 'polypeptide(L)'
;MAVSYTNIFFDYCLDPLRDLFITEYNYGKIYIAPEILHKDPFSIRIWADSSETIELFASAWQKQYNIAIYLYEIEVNPGEAFYKQFLNDTERIYSLLFNNQTKSTTIDTTTHTWIDGKCDSIDINDYEGTEEEVEGLNVARFNFNCKIIRENT
;
A
#
# COMPACT_ATOMS: atom_id res chain seq x y z
N MET A 1 2.64 31.48 14.49
CA MET A 1 3.79 30.94 13.73
C MET A 1 3.38 29.65 13.07
N ALA A 2 3.67 29.48 11.78
CA ALA A 2 3.31 28.26 11.07
C ALA A 2 4.22 27.10 11.48
N VAL A 3 3.64 25.91 11.55
CA VAL A 3 4.38 24.68 11.83
C VAL A 3 5.13 24.24 10.57
N SER A 4 6.40 23.91 10.72
CA SER A 4 7.16 23.27 9.64
C SER A 4 6.91 21.77 9.69
N TYR A 5 6.54 21.19 8.56
CA TYR A 5 6.22 19.76 8.51
C TYR A 5 6.57 19.16 7.15
N THR A 6 6.58 17.85 7.11
CA THR A 6 6.75 17.06 5.89
C THR A 6 5.62 16.04 5.83
N ASN A 7 5.03 15.85 4.67
CA ASN A 7 4.01 14.83 4.48
C ASN A 7 4.67 13.45 4.33
N ILE A 8 5.09 12.89 5.47
CA ILE A 8 5.80 11.61 5.52
C ILE A 8 4.93 10.48 4.96
N PHE A 9 3.65 10.44 5.35
CA PHE A 9 2.76 9.35 4.97
C PHE A 9 2.62 9.24 3.45
N PHE A 10 2.37 10.36 2.78
CA PHE A 10 2.20 10.35 1.32
C PHE A 10 3.54 10.25 0.60
N ASP A 11 4.47 11.17 0.91
CA ASP A 11 5.69 11.33 0.11
C ASP A 11 6.71 10.22 0.32
N TYR A 12 6.75 9.62 1.51
CA TYR A 12 7.77 8.64 1.88
C TYR A 12 7.22 7.24 2.16
N CYS A 13 5.91 7.05 2.10
CA CYS A 13 5.28 5.74 2.25
C CYS A 13 4.41 5.40 1.04
N LEU A 14 3.34 6.13 0.80
CA LEU A 14 2.37 5.77 -0.25
C LEU A 14 2.96 5.91 -1.65
N ASP A 15 3.61 7.03 -1.94
CA ASP A 15 4.17 7.29 -3.26
C ASP A 15 5.31 6.33 -3.62
N PRO A 16 6.30 6.09 -2.74
CA PRO A 16 7.31 5.07 -3.01
C PRO A 16 6.73 3.65 -3.14
N LEU A 17 5.70 3.33 -2.38
CA LEU A 17 5.03 2.04 -2.48
C LEU A 17 4.35 1.88 -3.84
N ARG A 18 3.68 2.93 -4.32
CA ARG A 18 3.11 2.94 -5.68
C ARG A 18 4.20 2.69 -6.72
N ASP A 19 5.37 3.32 -6.58
CA ASP A 19 6.46 3.15 -7.53
C ASP A 19 6.96 1.70 -7.56
N LEU A 20 6.99 1.01 -6.43
CA LEU A 20 7.32 -0.40 -6.38
C LEU A 20 6.32 -1.22 -7.20
N PHE A 21 5.02 -0.95 -7.04
CA PHE A 21 3.99 -1.64 -7.80
C PHE A 21 4.04 -1.33 -9.30
N ILE A 22 4.29 -0.08 -9.67
CA ILE A 22 4.42 0.32 -11.08
C ILE A 22 5.61 -0.42 -11.72
N THR A 23 6.71 -0.55 -11.01
CA THR A 23 7.89 -1.27 -11.50
C THR A 23 7.60 -2.75 -11.69
N GLU A 24 6.85 -3.36 -10.76
CA GLU A 24 6.52 -4.79 -10.80
C GLU A 24 5.41 -5.09 -11.81
N TYR A 25 4.39 -4.22 -11.89
CA TYR A 25 3.20 -4.39 -12.72
C TYR A 25 3.09 -3.29 -13.75
N ASN A 26 3.85 -3.38 -14.82
CA ASN A 26 3.87 -2.32 -15.85
C ASN A 26 2.64 -2.32 -16.76
N TYR A 27 1.73 -3.27 -16.60
CA TYR A 27 0.48 -3.37 -17.37
C TYR A 27 -0.77 -3.06 -16.54
N GLY A 28 -0.63 -2.93 -15.24
CA GLY A 28 -1.76 -2.70 -14.32
C GLY A 28 -2.01 -1.23 -14.05
N LYS A 29 -3.15 -0.95 -13.45
CA LYS A 29 -3.53 0.39 -12.99
C LYS A 29 -3.28 0.48 -11.48
N ILE A 30 -2.41 1.40 -11.10
CA ILE A 30 -1.98 1.58 -9.70
C ILE A 30 -2.37 2.98 -9.27
N TYR A 31 -3.22 3.08 -8.24
CA TYR A 31 -3.78 4.35 -7.78
C TYR A 31 -3.56 4.53 -6.28
N ILE A 32 -3.33 5.78 -5.87
CA ILE A 32 -3.36 6.16 -4.46
C ILE A 32 -4.67 6.91 -4.23
N ALA A 33 -5.58 6.33 -3.54
CA ALA A 33 -6.81 6.87 -2.97
C ALA A 33 -7.89 5.79 -2.90
N PRO A 34 -8.83 5.91 -1.98
CA PRO A 34 -9.93 4.96 -1.86
C PRO A 34 -11.01 5.11 -2.94
N GLU A 35 -10.90 6.10 -3.82
CA GLU A 35 -11.85 6.27 -4.91
C GLU A 35 -11.82 5.06 -5.85
N ILE A 36 -13.00 4.49 -6.09
CA ILE A 36 -13.10 3.24 -6.83
C ILE A 36 -13.90 3.45 -8.11
N LEU A 37 -13.20 3.49 -9.22
CA LEU A 37 -13.80 3.39 -10.55
C LEU A 37 -13.40 2.04 -11.13
N HIS A 38 -14.26 1.04 -10.93
CA HIS A 38 -13.98 -0.33 -11.36
C HIS A 38 -14.29 -0.52 -12.83
N LYS A 39 -13.39 -0.06 -13.68
CA LYS A 39 -13.50 -0.29 -15.12
C LYS A 39 -12.34 -1.12 -15.64
N ASP A 40 -11.28 -1.24 -14.86
CA ASP A 40 -10.09 -1.97 -15.26
C ASP A 40 -10.19 -3.43 -14.81
N PRO A 41 -9.86 -4.39 -15.68
CA PRO A 41 -9.87 -5.81 -15.29
C PRO A 41 -8.88 -6.13 -14.17
N PHE A 42 -7.85 -5.30 -14.01
CA PHE A 42 -6.84 -5.41 -12.97
C PHE A 42 -6.51 -4.01 -12.46
N SER A 43 -6.55 -3.82 -11.16
CA SER A 43 -6.07 -2.57 -10.55
C SER A 43 -5.59 -2.82 -9.13
N ILE A 44 -4.68 -1.96 -8.69
CA ILE A 44 -4.19 -1.94 -7.31
C ILE A 44 -4.46 -0.56 -6.75
N ARG A 45 -5.02 -0.51 -5.55
CA ARG A 45 -5.31 0.73 -4.85
C ARG A 45 -4.61 0.74 -3.52
N ILE A 46 -4.02 1.88 -3.19
CA ILE A 46 -3.23 2.06 -1.98
C ILE A 46 -3.77 3.28 -1.25
N TRP A 47 -4.04 3.15 0.05
CA TRP A 47 -4.39 4.32 0.83
C TRP A 47 -3.98 4.19 2.30
N ALA A 48 -3.95 5.33 2.97
CA ALA A 48 -3.63 5.41 4.39
C ALA A 48 -4.77 4.82 5.21
N ASP A 49 -4.44 3.89 6.09
CA ASP A 49 -5.41 3.31 7.01
C ASP A 49 -5.36 4.02 8.36
N SER A 50 -4.16 4.09 8.95
CA SER A 50 -3.95 4.80 10.21
C SER A 50 -2.46 5.06 10.43
N SER A 51 -2.14 5.88 11.41
CA SER A 51 -0.77 6.00 11.90
C SER A 51 -0.78 6.09 13.42
N GLU A 52 0.29 5.62 14.03
CA GLU A 52 0.41 5.64 15.48
C GLU A 52 1.83 5.98 15.92
N THR A 53 1.93 6.66 17.05
CA THR A 53 3.22 7.00 17.62
C THR A 53 3.76 5.78 18.37
N ILE A 54 4.94 5.31 17.97
CA ILE A 54 5.61 4.19 18.63
C ILE A 54 6.48 4.71 19.76
N GLU A 55 7.27 5.76 19.51
CA GLU A 55 8.19 6.29 20.50
C GLU A 55 8.38 7.79 20.30
N LEU A 56 8.51 8.50 21.42
CA LEU A 56 8.81 9.93 21.45
C LEU A 56 10.19 10.14 22.07
N PHE A 57 10.99 10.93 21.37
CA PHE A 57 12.29 11.39 21.83
C PHE A 57 12.24 12.91 22.04
N ALA A 58 13.26 13.48 22.66
CA ALA A 58 13.29 14.93 22.91
C ALA A 58 13.24 15.74 21.61
N SER A 59 13.83 15.25 20.52
CA SER A 59 13.92 15.96 19.24
C SER A 59 13.52 15.10 18.05
N ALA A 60 12.86 13.96 18.29
CA ALA A 60 12.48 13.04 17.23
C ALA A 60 11.27 12.21 17.63
N TRP A 61 10.66 11.56 16.67
CA TRP A 61 9.61 10.57 16.95
C TRP A 61 9.72 9.42 15.98
N GLN A 62 9.19 8.26 16.41
CA GLN A 62 9.00 7.11 15.56
C GLN A 62 7.51 6.85 15.44
N LYS A 63 7.03 6.75 14.22
CA LYS A 63 5.63 6.43 13.91
C LYS A 63 5.55 5.17 13.08
N GLN A 64 4.49 4.42 13.31
CA GLN A 64 4.09 3.32 12.44
C GLN A 64 2.99 3.80 11.51
N TYR A 65 3.16 3.53 10.23
CA TYR A 65 2.21 3.90 9.19
C TYR A 65 1.54 2.64 8.69
N ASN A 66 0.23 2.57 8.86
CA ASN A 66 -0.59 1.43 8.45
C ASN A 66 -1.26 1.75 7.13
N ILE A 67 -1.05 0.89 6.15
CA ILE A 67 -1.44 1.11 4.77
C ILE A 67 -2.33 -0.04 4.31
N ALA A 68 -3.46 0.30 3.70
CA ALA A 68 -4.33 -0.67 3.05
C ALA A 68 -3.98 -0.74 1.58
N ILE A 69 -3.72 -1.95 1.09
CA ILE A 69 -3.44 -2.22 -0.33
C ILE A 69 -4.53 -3.16 -0.82
N TYR A 70 -5.24 -2.77 -1.87
CA TYR A 70 -6.32 -3.58 -2.45
C TYR A 70 -5.94 -3.99 -3.86
N LEU A 71 -6.01 -5.29 -4.10
CA LEU A 71 -5.92 -5.87 -5.44
C LEU A 71 -7.34 -6.14 -5.92
N TYR A 72 -7.69 -5.61 -7.09
CA TYR A 72 -8.98 -5.82 -7.73
C TYR A 72 -8.77 -6.51 -9.07
N GLU A 73 -9.46 -7.64 -9.27
CA GLU A 73 -9.50 -8.33 -10.57
C GLU A 73 -10.95 -8.68 -10.89
N ILE A 74 -11.37 -8.38 -12.11
CA ILE A 74 -12.74 -8.56 -12.55
C ILE A 74 -12.82 -9.78 -13.47
N GLU A 75 -13.64 -10.76 -13.07
CA GLU A 75 -13.97 -11.94 -13.88
C GLU A 75 -15.38 -12.40 -13.52
N VAL A 76 -16.31 -12.29 -14.46
CA VAL A 76 -17.73 -12.59 -14.22
C VAL A 76 -17.97 -14.07 -13.91
N ASN A 77 -17.21 -14.95 -14.55
CA ASN A 77 -17.31 -16.39 -14.35
C ASN A 77 -15.95 -16.96 -13.92
N PRO A 78 -15.53 -16.72 -12.65
CA PRO A 78 -14.22 -17.15 -12.20
C PRO A 78 -14.14 -18.68 -12.13
N GLY A 79 -13.35 -19.26 -13.03
CA GLY A 79 -13.02 -20.68 -12.99
C GLY A 79 -11.73 -20.91 -12.21
N GLU A 80 -11.34 -22.17 -12.15
CA GLU A 80 -10.13 -22.58 -11.41
C GLU A 80 -8.87 -21.87 -11.92
N ALA A 81 -8.73 -21.73 -13.25
CA ALA A 81 -7.55 -21.10 -13.84
C ALA A 81 -7.45 -19.62 -13.45
N PHE A 82 -8.57 -18.90 -13.48
CA PHE A 82 -8.60 -17.50 -13.03
C PHE A 82 -8.28 -17.40 -11.55
N TYR A 83 -8.89 -18.25 -10.74
CA TYR A 83 -8.69 -18.21 -9.29
C TYR A 83 -7.23 -18.49 -8.92
N LYS A 84 -6.60 -19.45 -9.63
CA LYS A 84 -5.17 -19.73 -9.47
C LYS A 84 -4.33 -18.49 -9.79
N GLN A 85 -4.66 -17.79 -10.87
CA GLN A 85 -3.95 -16.56 -11.27
C GLN A 85 -4.16 -15.45 -10.25
N PHE A 86 -5.38 -15.29 -9.75
CA PHE A 86 -5.69 -14.29 -8.72
C PHE A 86 -4.86 -14.53 -7.45
N LEU A 87 -4.80 -15.78 -6.97
CA LEU A 87 -3.98 -16.12 -5.80
C LEU A 87 -2.49 -16.02 -6.10
N ASN A 88 -2.07 -16.29 -7.34
CA ASN A 88 -0.69 -16.06 -7.75
C ASN A 88 -0.31 -14.59 -7.62
N ASP A 89 -1.21 -13.69 -7.98
CA ASP A 89 -0.99 -12.25 -7.84
C ASP A 89 -0.91 -11.84 -6.37
N THR A 90 -1.69 -12.46 -5.48
CA THR A 90 -1.58 -12.18 -4.04
C THR A 90 -0.22 -12.58 -3.51
N GLU A 91 0.29 -13.74 -3.90
CA GLU A 91 1.62 -14.20 -3.49
C GLU A 91 2.73 -13.32 -4.06
N ARG A 92 2.55 -12.86 -5.29
CA ARG A 92 3.51 -11.96 -5.94
C ARG A 92 3.60 -10.62 -5.20
N ILE A 93 2.45 -10.05 -4.83
CA ILE A 93 2.41 -8.81 -4.04
C ILE A 93 3.05 -9.01 -2.68
N TYR A 94 2.71 -10.10 -2.01
CA TYR A 94 3.33 -10.41 -0.70
C TYR A 94 4.85 -10.49 -0.82
N SER A 95 5.35 -11.15 -1.83
CA SER A 95 6.80 -11.29 -2.06
C SER A 95 7.45 -9.94 -2.34
N LEU A 96 6.79 -9.08 -3.10
CA LEU A 96 7.26 -7.72 -3.34
C LEU A 96 7.38 -6.93 -2.04
N LEU A 97 6.38 -7.01 -1.19
CA LEU A 97 6.39 -6.32 0.12
C LEU A 97 7.47 -6.91 1.04
N PHE A 98 7.60 -8.23 1.05
CA PHE A 98 8.62 -8.92 1.85
C PHE A 98 10.05 -8.51 1.43
N ASN A 99 10.28 -8.32 0.14
CA ASN A 99 11.58 -7.92 -0.38
C ASN A 99 11.89 -6.43 -0.13
N ASN A 100 10.93 -5.66 0.34
CA ASN A 100 11.07 -4.23 0.60
C ASN A 100 10.74 -3.87 2.05
N GLN A 101 11.26 -4.64 3.01
CA GLN A 101 11.09 -4.37 4.44
C GLN A 101 11.74 -3.07 4.86
N THR A 102 12.75 -2.65 4.14
CA THR A 102 13.45 -1.38 4.34
C THR A 102 13.52 -0.67 3.00
N LYS A 103 13.11 0.60 2.96
CA LYS A 103 13.19 1.38 1.73
C LYS A 103 13.50 2.83 2.05
N SER A 104 14.54 3.34 1.39
CA SER A 104 14.92 4.75 1.48
C SER A 104 14.35 5.51 0.30
N THR A 105 13.83 6.71 0.57
CA THR A 105 13.32 7.62 -0.45
C THR A 105 13.93 8.98 -0.22
N THR A 106 14.50 9.56 -1.28
CA THR A 106 15.09 10.89 -1.25
C THR A 106 14.27 11.83 -2.11
N ILE A 107 13.82 12.92 -1.50
CA ILE A 107 13.12 14.00 -2.20
C ILE A 107 13.94 15.27 -1.98
N ASP A 108 14.37 15.89 -3.07
CA ASP A 108 15.35 16.98 -3.06
C ASP A 108 16.64 16.51 -2.37
N THR A 109 16.91 16.99 -1.17
CA THR A 109 18.11 16.58 -0.41
C THR A 109 17.75 15.81 0.86
N THR A 110 16.48 15.54 1.10
CA THR A 110 15.99 14.90 2.32
C THR A 110 15.67 13.44 2.07
N THR A 111 16.27 12.57 2.89
CA THR A 111 16.04 11.12 2.82
C THR A 111 15.32 10.65 4.08
N HIS A 112 14.26 9.88 3.87
CA HIS A 112 13.64 9.11 4.95
C HIS A 112 13.60 7.65 4.55
N THR A 113 13.76 6.77 5.53
CA THR A 113 13.81 5.33 5.32
C THR A 113 12.72 4.68 6.15
N TRP A 114 11.84 3.91 5.49
CA TRP A 114 10.97 3.05 6.28
C TRP A 114 11.71 1.78 6.65
N ILE A 115 11.42 1.28 7.84
CA ILE A 115 11.97 0.05 8.40
C ILE A 115 10.83 -0.84 8.88
N ASP A 116 11.13 -2.10 9.12
CA ASP A 116 10.17 -3.09 9.63
C ASP A 116 8.90 -3.17 8.77
N GLY A 117 9.05 -2.98 7.46
CA GLY A 117 7.93 -3.12 6.52
C GLY A 117 7.47 -4.56 6.47
N LYS A 118 6.17 -4.77 6.70
CA LYS A 118 5.60 -6.11 6.66
C LYS A 118 4.13 -6.09 6.30
N CYS A 119 3.69 -7.17 5.67
CA CYS A 119 2.29 -7.44 5.45
C CYS A 119 1.81 -8.37 6.56
N ASP A 120 0.93 -7.86 7.44
CA ASP A 120 0.44 -8.64 8.58
C ASP A 120 -0.57 -9.69 8.16
N SER A 121 -1.40 -9.39 7.16
CA SER A 121 -2.47 -10.29 6.74
C SER A 121 -2.90 -9.98 5.31
N ILE A 122 -3.48 -10.98 4.67
CA ILE A 122 -4.13 -10.86 3.36
C ILE A 122 -5.55 -11.40 3.54
N ASP A 123 -6.53 -10.54 3.29
CA ASP A 123 -7.95 -10.90 3.38
C ASP A 123 -8.50 -11.05 1.96
N ILE A 124 -8.96 -12.25 1.63
CA ILE A 124 -9.47 -12.57 0.30
C ILE A 124 -10.97 -12.28 0.25
N ASN A 125 -11.40 -11.63 -0.85
CA ASN A 125 -12.78 -11.20 -1.04
C ASN A 125 -13.29 -10.25 0.05
N ASP A 126 -12.40 -9.40 0.54
CA ASP A 126 -12.75 -8.34 1.47
C ASP A 126 -13.22 -7.12 0.68
N TYR A 127 -14.52 -6.88 0.73
CA TYR A 127 -15.16 -5.77 0.01
C TYR A 127 -15.27 -4.49 0.86
N GLU A 128 -14.70 -4.48 2.06
CA GLU A 128 -14.67 -3.29 2.92
C GLU A 128 -13.92 -2.18 2.21
N GLY A 129 -14.53 -0.99 2.17
CA GLY A 129 -13.96 0.15 1.44
C GLY A 129 -14.38 0.23 -0.03
N THR A 130 -15.14 -0.75 -0.55
CA THR A 130 -15.76 -0.65 -1.87
C THR A 130 -17.19 -0.13 -1.70
N GLU A 131 -17.52 0.96 -2.40
CA GLU A 131 -18.84 1.58 -2.28
C GLU A 131 -19.89 0.96 -3.20
N GLU A 132 -19.47 0.26 -4.25
CA GLU A 132 -20.37 -0.32 -5.25
C GLU A 132 -20.08 -1.78 -5.46
N GLU A 133 -21.14 -2.58 -5.59
CA GLU A 133 -21.03 -3.93 -6.06
C GLU A 133 -20.73 -3.93 -7.57
N VAL A 134 -19.59 -4.46 -7.92
CA VAL A 134 -19.23 -4.68 -9.32
C VAL A 134 -19.32 -6.16 -9.58
N GLU A 135 -20.08 -6.53 -10.62
CA GLU A 135 -20.24 -7.95 -11.00
C GLU A 135 -18.87 -8.55 -11.33
N GLY A 136 -18.58 -9.70 -10.74
CA GLY A 136 -17.33 -10.43 -10.99
C GLY A 136 -16.11 -9.84 -10.30
N LEU A 137 -16.29 -8.91 -9.36
CA LEU A 137 -15.16 -8.31 -8.63
C LEU A 137 -14.57 -9.31 -7.65
N ASN A 138 -13.27 -9.52 -7.76
CA ASN A 138 -12.47 -10.29 -6.81
C ASN A 138 -11.49 -9.34 -6.13
N VAL A 139 -11.46 -9.39 -4.81
CA VAL A 139 -10.72 -8.40 -4.00
C VAL A 139 -9.81 -9.12 -3.02
N ALA A 140 -8.57 -8.66 -2.92
CA ALA A 140 -7.67 -9.04 -1.86
C ALA A 140 -7.17 -7.78 -1.16
N ARG A 141 -7.28 -7.75 0.17
CA ARG A 141 -6.76 -6.66 0.99
C ARG A 141 -5.49 -7.09 1.69
N PHE A 142 -4.45 -6.28 1.53
CA PHE A 142 -3.17 -6.47 2.20
C PHE A 142 -3.03 -5.40 3.26
N ASN A 143 -2.78 -5.82 4.49
CA ASN A 143 -2.54 -4.90 5.59
C ASN A 143 -1.03 -4.75 5.77
N PHE A 144 -0.48 -3.70 5.19
CA PHE A 144 0.95 -3.41 5.22
C PHE A 144 1.24 -2.32 6.23
N ASN A 145 2.34 -2.46 6.97
CA ASN A 145 2.80 -1.39 7.85
C ASN A 145 4.31 -1.24 7.80
N CYS A 146 4.76 -0.05 8.09
CA CYS A 146 6.17 0.29 8.16
C CYS A 146 6.37 1.39 9.20
N LYS A 147 7.63 1.61 9.59
CA LYS A 147 7.98 2.60 10.60
C LYS A 147 8.99 3.58 10.04
N ILE A 148 8.83 4.84 10.40
CA ILE A 148 9.79 5.89 10.06
C ILE A 148 10.13 6.66 11.32
N ILE A 149 11.44 6.91 11.50
CA ILE A 149 11.95 7.80 12.54
C ILE A 149 12.19 9.16 11.88
N ARG A 150 11.62 10.19 12.45
CA ARG A 150 11.82 11.56 11.99
C ARG A 150 12.45 12.41 13.09
N GLU A 151 13.55 13.06 12.76
CA GLU A 151 14.15 14.07 13.61
C GLU A 151 13.44 15.40 13.38
N ASN A 152 13.13 16.09 14.46
CA ASN A 152 12.52 17.39 14.43
C ASN A 152 13.62 18.45 14.51
N THR A 153 14.00 18.97 13.35
CA THR A 153 15.02 20.00 13.26
C THR A 153 14.42 21.36 12.97
#